data_c2d56bc1a7f8b8dbcaf52b435e286aa8
#
_entry.id   c2d56bc1a7f8b8dbcaf52b435e286aa8
#
_cell.length_a   1.000
_cell.length_b   1.000
_cell.length_c   1.000
_cell.angle_alpha   90.00
_cell.angle_beta   90.00
_cell.angle_gamma   90.00
#
_symmetry.space_group_name_H-M   'P 1'
#
loop_
_entity.id
_entity.type
_entity.pdbx_description
1 polymer ?
#
loop_
_entity_poly.entity_id
_entity_poly.type
_entity_poly.pdbx_seq_one_letter_code
_entity_poly.pdbx_strand_id
1 'polypeptide(L)'
;MNIIDLRSDTFTQPTDAMREAMAGAEVGDDVFEEDPSVKKLEQLAANKMGKEAALFVPSGTMGNLVSVLTQCNRGDEVLLGDQSHIFLNEVGGIAALGGIHPRTLPNQKDGTLDLDALDKAVRSKNLHCPPTRLICLENTHNYCQGTPLTPAYMENVAKLAARHSLKIHLDGARIFNAAIALKTDGRELAQE
;
A
#
# COMPACT_ATOMS: atom_id res chain seq x y z
N MET A 1 -34.84 13.08 3.12
CA MET A 1 -34.03 13.20 1.90
C MET A 1 -32.87 12.24 2.03
N ASN A 2 -32.68 11.38 1.05
CA ASN A 2 -31.45 10.58 0.99
C ASN A 2 -30.32 11.49 0.49
N ILE A 3 -29.33 11.75 1.35
CA ILE A 3 -28.16 12.52 0.99
C ILE A 3 -27.20 11.57 0.26
N ILE A 4 -26.81 11.92 -0.96
CA ILE A 4 -25.75 11.21 -1.69
C ILE A 4 -24.44 11.96 -1.37
N ASP A 5 -23.56 11.29 -0.62
CA ASP A 5 -22.27 11.86 -0.22
C ASP A 5 -21.15 11.27 -1.10
N LEU A 6 -20.51 12.13 -1.91
CA LEU A 6 -19.42 11.75 -2.82
C LEU A 6 -18.07 12.36 -2.41
N ARG A 7 -17.93 12.84 -1.17
CA ARG A 7 -16.67 13.43 -0.70
C ARG A 7 -15.55 12.42 -0.56
N SER A 8 -15.87 11.19 -0.12
CA SER A 8 -14.90 10.10 0.05
C SER A 8 -15.63 8.76 0.15
N ASP A 9 -15.01 7.68 -0.33
CA ASP A 9 -15.46 6.30 -0.12
C ASP A 9 -15.45 5.90 1.37
N THR A 10 -14.68 6.59 2.20
CA THR A 10 -14.67 6.38 3.66
C THR A 10 -15.98 6.75 4.36
N PHE A 11 -16.89 7.47 3.69
CA PHE A 11 -18.24 7.74 4.19
C PHE A 11 -19.24 6.61 3.94
N THR A 12 -18.85 5.56 3.19
CA THR A 12 -19.71 4.39 2.97
C THR A 12 -20.01 3.69 4.29
N GLN A 13 -21.26 3.21 4.42
CA GLN A 13 -21.73 2.55 5.64
C GLN A 13 -21.73 1.03 5.46
N PRO A 14 -21.48 0.27 6.53
CA PRO A 14 -21.63 -1.19 6.47
C PRO A 14 -23.07 -1.57 6.11
N THR A 15 -23.23 -2.61 5.31
CA THR A 15 -24.54 -3.21 5.02
C THR A 15 -25.11 -3.89 6.26
N ASP A 16 -26.43 -4.23 6.24
CA ASP A 16 -27.04 -4.94 7.37
C ASP A 16 -26.36 -6.29 7.60
N ALA A 17 -26.05 -7.05 6.55
CA ALA A 17 -25.30 -8.30 6.66
C ALA A 17 -23.91 -8.13 7.29
N MET A 18 -23.22 -7.03 6.99
CA MET A 18 -21.92 -6.72 7.64
C MET A 18 -22.12 -6.40 9.12
N ARG A 19 -23.19 -5.68 9.49
CA ARG A 19 -23.52 -5.38 10.91
C ARG A 19 -23.86 -6.64 11.69
N GLU A 20 -24.65 -7.55 11.11
CA GLU A 20 -24.96 -8.85 11.70
C GLU A 20 -23.70 -9.70 11.89
N ALA A 21 -22.83 -9.75 10.88
CA ALA A 21 -21.54 -10.46 10.97
C ALA A 21 -20.64 -9.90 12.08
N MET A 22 -20.57 -8.57 12.23
CA MET A 22 -19.81 -7.92 13.33
C MET A 22 -20.42 -8.26 14.70
N ALA A 23 -21.76 -8.22 14.83
CA ALA A 23 -22.43 -8.50 16.10
C ALA A 23 -22.32 -9.98 16.51
N GLY A 24 -22.27 -10.90 15.54
CA GLY A 24 -22.16 -12.34 15.77
C GLY A 24 -20.73 -12.88 15.71
N ALA A 25 -19.72 -12.03 15.56
CA ALA A 25 -18.34 -12.48 15.45
C ALA A 25 -17.88 -13.14 16.76
N GLU A 26 -17.27 -14.31 16.64
CA GLU A 26 -16.53 -14.92 17.73
C GLU A 26 -15.24 -14.14 17.93
N VAL A 27 -14.96 -13.81 19.20
CA VAL A 27 -13.78 -13.03 19.59
C VAL A 27 -12.93 -13.81 20.58
N GLY A 28 -11.64 -13.53 20.59
CA GLY A 28 -10.66 -14.10 21.52
C GLY A 28 -9.54 -13.13 21.78
N ASP A 29 -8.59 -13.52 22.61
CA ASP A 29 -7.41 -12.72 22.91
C ASP A 29 -6.34 -12.90 21.81
N ASP A 30 -6.14 -11.86 21.03
CA ASP A 30 -5.21 -11.89 19.89
C ASP A 30 -3.73 -11.94 20.34
N VAL A 31 -3.42 -11.54 21.57
CA VAL A 31 -2.07 -11.68 22.16
C VAL A 31 -1.63 -13.13 22.23
N PHE A 32 -2.60 -14.05 22.49
CA PHE A 32 -2.38 -15.49 22.51
C PHE A 32 -2.74 -16.17 21.19
N GLU A 33 -3.00 -15.40 20.16
CA GLU A 33 -3.50 -15.92 18.87
C GLU A 33 -4.79 -16.73 19.02
N GLU A 34 -5.69 -16.32 19.88
CA GLU A 34 -6.95 -17.04 20.17
C GLU A 34 -8.18 -16.41 19.51
N ASP A 35 -8.05 -15.24 18.83
CA ASP A 35 -9.18 -14.64 18.10
C ASP A 35 -9.41 -15.35 16.77
N PRO A 36 -10.51 -16.12 16.62
CA PRO A 36 -10.78 -16.87 15.39
C PRO A 36 -11.19 -15.98 14.22
N SER A 37 -11.78 -14.81 14.49
CA SER A 37 -12.20 -13.86 13.46
C SER A 37 -10.99 -13.18 12.82
N VAL A 38 -10.01 -12.78 13.62
CA VAL A 38 -8.74 -12.20 13.13
C VAL A 38 -7.98 -13.23 12.30
N LYS A 39 -7.78 -14.46 12.83
CA LYS A 39 -7.11 -15.55 12.09
C LYS A 39 -7.75 -15.84 10.74
N LYS A 40 -9.09 -15.91 10.71
CA LYS A 40 -9.83 -16.15 9.47
C LYS A 40 -9.66 -15.01 8.47
N LEU A 41 -9.65 -13.75 8.94
CA LEU A 41 -9.43 -12.59 8.10
C LEU A 41 -8.03 -12.60 7.48
N GLU A 42 -7.01 -12.82 8.28
CA GLU A 42 -5.61 -12.87 7.82
C GLU A 42 -5.39 -13.99 6.82
N GLN A 43 -5.89 -15.20 7.11
CA GLN A 43 -5.80 -16.32 6.17
C GLN A 43 -6.52 -16.02 4.84
N LEU A 44 -7.71 -15.41 4.92
CA LEU A 44 -8.47 -15.05 3.72
C LEU A 44 -7.73 -13.97 2.90
N ALA A 45 -7.19 -12.96 3.56
CA ALA A 45 -6.43 -11.89 2.92
C ALA A 45 -5.17 -12.44 2.23
N ALA A 46 -4.37 -13.24 2.95
CA ALA A 46 -3.18 -13.89 2.40
C ALA A 46 -3.52 -14.72 1.15
N ASN A 47 -4.56 -15.56 1.24
CA ASN A 47 -5.01 -16.39 0.12
C ASN A 47 -5.48 -15.56 -1.08
N LYS A 48 -6.27 -14.50 -0.83
CA LYS A 48 -6.78 -13.63 -1.90
C LYS A 48 -5.66 -12.87 -2.61
N MET A 49 -4.64 -12.46 -1.88
CA MET A 49 -3.53 -11.69 -2.42
C MET A 49 -2.37 -12.59 -2.90
N GLY A 50 -2.46 -13.92 -2.69
CA GLY A 50 -1.39 -14.84 -3.05
C GLY A 50 -0.10 -14.64 -2.26
N LYS A 51 -0.21 -14.15 -1.02
CA LYS A 51 0.92 -13.91 -0.12
C LYS A 51 1.02 -15.01 0.93
N GLU A 52 2.21 -15.14 1.51
CA GLU A 52 2.52 -16.15 2.53
C GLU A 52 1.69 -15.94 3.81
N ALA A 53 1.53 -14.69 4.23
CA ALA A 53 0.81 -14.31 5.43
C ALA A 53 0.17 -12.93 5.28
N ALA A 54 -0.71 -12.59 6.20
CA ALA A 54 -1.26 -11.26 6.39
C ALA A 54 -1.29 -10.92 7.87
N LEU A 55 -1.29 -9.64 8.17
CA LEU A 55 -1.42 -9.10 9.52
C LEU A 55 -2.57 -8.10 9.56
N PHE A 56 -3.51 -8.30 10.49
CA PHE A 56 -4.55 -7.32 10.75
C PHE A 56 -3.99 -6.11 11.49
N VAL A 57 -4.31 -4.93 11.02
CA VAL A 57 -3.98 -3.65 11.68
C VAL A 57 -5.19 -2.74 11.69
N PRO A 58 -5.35 -1.86 12.70
CA PRO A 58 -6.56 -1.05 12.88
C PRO A 58 -6.73 0.07 11.85
N SER A 59 -5.71 0.38 11.06
CA SER A 59 -5.81 1.43 10.04
C SER A 59 -4.82 1.22 8.88
N GLY A 60 -5.16 1.76 7.70
CA GLY A 60 -4.26 1.79 6.53
C GLY A 60 -2.96 2.55 6.83
N THR A 61 -3.04 3.67 7.55
CA THR A 61 -1.86 4.42 7.99
C THR A 61 -0.90 3.56 8.80
N MET A 62 -1.42 2.75 9.74
CA MET A 62 -0.58 1.80 10.47
C MET A 62 -0.03 0.71 9.55
N GLY A 63 -0.83 0.22 8.62
CA GLY A 63 -0.41 -0.76 7.62
C GLY A 63 0.77 -0.26 6.79
N ASN A 64 0.67 0.95 6.24
CA ASN A 64 1.75 1.57 5.49
C ASN A 64 3.00 1.78 6.35
N LEU A 65 2.84 2.34 7.55
CA LEU A 65 3.97 2.59 8.45
C LEU A 65 4.70 1.29 8.79
N VAL A 66 4.00 0.27 9.26
CA VAL A 66 4.59 -1.03 9.63
C VAL A 66 5.28 -1.67 8.42
N SER A 67 4.65 -1.66 7.25
CA SER A 67 5.21 -2.22 6.03
C SER A 67 6.52 -1.53 5.62
N VAL A 68 6.59 -0.21 5.73
CA VAL A 68 7.82 0.54 5.42
C VAL A 68 8.90 0.29 6.47
N LEU A 69 8.53 0.29 7.77
CA LEU A 69 9.48 0.05 8.88
C LEU A 69 10.10 -1.36 8.85
N THR A 70 9.38 -2.36 8.36
CA THR A 70 9.92 -3.73 8.23
C THR A 70 10.88 -3.90 7.06
N GLN A 71 10.88 -2.96 6.12
CA GLN A 71 11.68 -3.03 4.89
C GLN A 71 12.84 -2.05 4.85
N CYS A 72 12.83 -1.04 5.73
CA CYS A 72 13.83 0.02 5.78
C CYS A 72 14.37 0.21 7.19
N ASN A 73 15.61 0.67 7.28
CA ASN A 73 16.24 1.10 8.52
C ASN A 73 16.24 2.63 8.62
N ARG A 74 16.52 3.15 9.81
CA ARG A 74 16.75 4.58 9.99
C ARG A 74 17.91 5.05 9.10
N GLY A 75 17.69 6.13 8.39
CA GLY A 75 18.65 6.68 7.43
C GLY A 75 18.55 6.11 6.02
N ASP A 76 17.69 5.12 5.76
CA ASP A 76 17.39 4.66 4.41
C ASP A 76 16.47 5.65 3.68
N GLU A 77 16.46 5.57 2.34
CA GLU A 77 15.59 6.36 1.48
C GLU A 77 14.53 5.49 0.81
N VAL A 78 13.30 6.02 0.74
CA VAL A 78 12.21 5.44 -0.05
C VAL A 78 11.85 6.37 -1.20
N LEU A 79 11.59 5.80 -2.39
CA LEU A 79 11.08 6.51 -3.55
C LEU A 79 9.57 6.36 -3.61
N LEU A 80 8.84 7.46 -3.78
CA LEU A 80 7.39 7.48 -3.82
C LEU A 80 6.86 8.66 -4.64
N GLY A 81 5.59 8.61 -5.00
CA GLY A 81 4.94 9.72 -5.68
C GLY A 81 4.72 10.93 -4.76
N ASP A 82 4.80 12.14 -5.33
CA ASP A 82 4.53 13.39 -4.60
C ASP A 82 3.07 13.57 -4.20
N GLN A 83 2.17 12.78 -4.79
CA GLN A 83 0.74 12.75 -4.45
C GLN A 83 0.32 11.46 -3.71
N SER A 84 1.28 10.61 -3.30
CA SER A 84 0.96 9.38 -2.57
C SER A 84 0.42 9.66 -1.17
N HIS A 85 -0.52 8.83 -0.71
CA HIS A 85 -1.15 8.95 0.61
C HIS A 85 -0.12 8.89 1.74
N ILE A 86 0.86 7.99 1.65
CA ILE A 86 1.96 7.85 2.63
C ILE A 86 2.70 9.18 2.83
N PHE A 87 2.88 9.96 1.76
CA PHE A 87 3.60 11.22 1.82
C PHE A 87 2.73 12.38 2.33
N LEU A 88 1.48 12.49 1.82
CA LEU A 88 0.63 13.66 2.07
C LEU A 88 -0.23 13.54 3.32
N ASN A 89 -0.73 12.32 3.66
CA ASN A 89 -1.86 12.17 4.59
C ASN A 89 -1.53 11.34 5.84
N GLU A 90 -0.28 10.97 6.07
CA GLU A 90 0.13 10.12 7.20
C GLU A 90 1.07 10.83 8.18
N VAL A 91 0.93 12.16 8.26
CA VAL A 91 1.63 13.02 9.23
C VAL A 91 3.17 12.84 9.18
N GLY A 92 3.71 12.45 8.03
CA GLY A 92 5.14 12.20 7.87
C GLY A 92 5.66 11.01 8.71
N GLY A 93 4.79 10.04 9.00
CA GLY A 93 5.07 8.94 9.94
C GLY A 93 6.35 8.17 9.63
N ILE A 94 6.62 7.86 8.36
CA ILE A 94 7.85 7.15 7.96
C ILE A 94 9.13 7.94 8.31
N ALA A 95 9.08 9.27 8.23
CA ALA A 95 10.19 10.14 8.61
C ALA A 95 10.25 10.33 10.14
N ALA A 96 9.11 10.69 10.76
CA ALA A 96 9.05 11.03 12.18
C ALA A 96 9.33 9.83 13.10
N LEU A 97 8.78 8.66 12.79
CA LEU A 97 8.93 7.46 13.61
C LEU A 97 10.03 6.54 13.07
N GLY A 98 10.08 6.35 11.76
CA GLY A 98 11.06 5.48 11.11
C GLY A 98 12.44 6.10 10.93
N GLY A 99 12.54 7.43 10.88
CA GLY A 99 13.76 8.13 10.48
C GLY A 99 14.17 7.81 9.05
N ILE A 100 13.19 7.50 8.20
CA ILE A 100 13.36 7.13 6.79
C ILE A 100 13.19 8.39 5.94
N HIS A 101 14.06 8.56 4.95
CA HIS A 101 14.05 9.72 4.07
C HIS A 101 13.07 9.52 2.90
N PRO A 102 11.94 10.22 2.84
CA PRO A 102 11.07 10.18 1.68
C PRO A 102 11.66 11.05 0.56
N ARG A 103 11.85 10.46 -0.60
CA ARG A 103 12.23 11.18 -1.82
C ARG A 103 11.11 11.05 -2.84
N THR A 104 10.44 12.16 -3.10
CA THR A 104 9.30 12.19 -4.01
C THR A 104 9.71 12.34 -5.47
N LEU A 105 8.93 11.71 -6.35
CA LEU A 105 8.91 11.95 -7.79
C LEU A 105 7.51 12.43 -8.19
N PRO A 106 7.40 13.25 -9.25
CA PRO A 106 6.09 13.68 -9.72
C PRO A 106 5.23 12.48 -10.15
N ASN A 107 4.01 12.38 -9.62
CA ASN A 107 3.03 11.46 -10.16
C ASN A 107 2.56 11.94 -11.53
N GLN A 108 2.41 11.01 -12.47
CA GLN A 108 1.71 11.26 -13.72
C GLN A 108 0.19 11.29 -13.47
N LYS A 109 -0.59 11.80 -14.42
CA LYS A 109 -2.05 11.93 -14.28
C LYS A 109 -2.77 10.61 -14.01
N ASP A 110 -2.17 9.50 -14.44
CA ASP A 110 -2.67 8.13 -14.25
C ASP A 110 -2.13 7.45 -13.00
N GLY A 111 -1.47 8.19 -12.11
CA GLY A 111 -0.91 7.67 -10.86
C GLY A 111 0.44 6.98 -10.99
N THR A 112 0.94 6.79 -12.22
CA THR A 112 2.26 6.18 -12.43
C THR A 112 3.39 7.13 -12.05
N LEU A 113 4.57 6.58 -11.83
CA LEU A 113 5.84 7.29 -11.81
C LEU A 113 6.55 7.03 -13.14
N ASP A 114 7.20 8.06 -13.68
CA ASP A 114 8.02 7.88 -14.88
C ASP A 114 9.17 6.91 -14.59
N LEU A 115 9.27 5.83 -15.36
CA LEU A 115 10.25 4.77 -15.11
C LEU A 115 11.70 5.24 -15.25
N ASP A 116 11.97 6.15 -16.19
CA ASP A 116 13.31 6.70 -16.39
C ASP A 116 13.69 7.64 -15.24
N ALA A 117 12.73 8.43 -14.74
CA ALA A 117 12.93 9.27 -13.57
C ALA A 117 13.15 8.43 -12.31
N LEU A 118 12.39 7.34 -12.17
CA LEU A 118 12.51 6.39 -11.06
C LEU A 118 13.90 5.72 -11.06
N ASP A 119 14.34 5.23 -12.22
CA ASP A 119 15.65 4.61 -12.40
C ASP A 119 16.79 5.57 -12.02
N LYS A 120 16.73 6.81 -12.52
CA LYS A 120 17.72 7.88 -12.22
C LYS A 120 17.68 8.34 -10.76
N ALA A 121 16.55 8.15 -10.06
CA ALA A 121 16.40 8.52 -8.67
C ALA A 121 17.12 7.54 -7.73
N VAL A 122 17.32 6.30 -8.13
CA VAL A 122 18.05 5.32 -7.31
C VAL A 122 19.49 5.78 -7.09
N ARG A 123 19.86 5.90 -5.82
CA ARG A 123 21.20 6.43 -5.49
C ARG A 123 22.28 5.36 -5.65
N SER A 124 23.36 5.73 -6.27
CA SER A 124 24.60 4.95 -6.22
C SER A 124 25.16 4.96 -4.78
N LYS A 125 25.93 3.93 -4.43
CA LYS A 125 26.59 3.85 -3.13
C LYS A 125 27.48 5.08 -2.90
N ASN A 126 27.13 5.91 -1.91
CA ASN A 126 27.82 7.15 -1.59
C ASN A 126 27.72 7.43 -0.09
N LEU A 127 28.81 7.86 0.54
CA LEU A 127 28.85 8.18 1.97
C LEU A 127 28.00 9.40 2.36
N HIS A 128 27.69 10.27 1.41
CA HIS A 128 26.93 11.49 1.64
C HIS A 128 25.44 11.36 1.34
N CYS A 129 24.98 10.19 0.90
CA CYS A 129 23.60 9.98 0.50
C CYS A 129 22.97 8.79 1.23
N PRO A 130 21.69 8.89 1.62
CA PRO A 130 20.97 7.75 2.14
C PRO A 130 20.85 6.67 1.06
N PRO A 131 21.02 5.37 1.40
CA PRO A 131 20.80 4.31 0.43
C PRO A 131 19.32 4.18 0.11
N THR A 132 18.97 4.13 -1.17
CA THR A 132 17.62 3.82 -1.62
C THR A 132 17.30 2.35 -1.34
N ARG A 133 16.14 2.03 -0.73
CA ARG A 133 15.75 0.67 -0.33
C ARG A 133 14.41 0.22 -0.84
N LEU A 134 13.47 1.13 -1.00
CA LEU A 134 12.08 0.82 -1.23
C LEU A 134 11.48 1.76 -2.27
N ILE A 135 10.60 1.21 -3.11
CA ILE A 135 9.68 1.97 -3.96
C ILE A 135 8.28 1.79 -3.37
N CYS A 136 7.58 2.89 -3.09
CA CYS A 136 6.18 2.86 -2.64
C CYS A 136 5.27 3.32 -3.77
N LEU A 137 4.25 2.51 -4.07
CA LEU A 137 3.21 2.79 -5.06
C LEU A 137 1.83 2.74 -4.40
N GLU A 138 0.81 3.28 -5.06
CA GLU A 138 -0.58 3.32 -4.55
C GLU A 138 -1.56 2.85 -5.62
N ASN A 139 -2.48 1.92 -5.30
CA ASN A 139 -3.45 1.35 -6.24
C ASN A 139 -4.83 1.07 -5.57
N THR A 140 -5.94 1.68 -6.07
CA THR A 140 -5.97 2.76 -7.06
C THR A 140 -5.42 4.06 -6.47
N HIS A 141 -4.82 4.92 -7.29
CA HIS A 141 -4.18 6.13 -6.78
C HIS A 141 -5.21 7.21 -6.45
N ASN A 142 -5.31 7.59 -5.17
CA ASN A 142 -6.36 8.49 -4.67
C ASN A 142 -6.35 9.86 -5.37
N TYR A 143 -5.24 10.57 -5.33
CA TYR A 143 -5.15 11.93 -5.90
C TYR A 143 -5.04 11.95 -7.42
N CYS A 144 -4.76 10.81 -8.06
CA CYS A 144 -4.75 10.67 -9.51
C CYS A 144 -6.07 10.08 -10.03
N GLN A 145 -7.21 10.63 -9.57
CA GLN A 145 -8.57 10.31 -10.02
C GLN A 145 -9.00 8.85 -9.76
N GLY A 146 -8.38 8.15 -8.83
CA GLY A 146 -8.65 6.74 -8.59
C GLY A 146 -8.21 5.82 -9.72
N THR A 147 -7.27 6.25 -10.55
CA THR A 147 -6.77 5.46 -11.68
C THR A 147 -6.03 4.22 -11.19
N PRO A 148 -6.30 3.04 -11.78
CA PRO A 148 -5.61 1.81 -11.42
C PRO A 148 -4.26 1.69 -12.12
N LEU A 149 -3.22 1.28 -11.40
CA LEU A 149 -1.96 0.85 -11.97
C LEU A 149 -2.13 -0.52 -12.62
N THR A 150 -1.70 -0.65 -13.88
CA THR A 150 -1.86 -1.89 -14.65
C THR A 150 -0.84 -2.97 -14.27
N PRO A 151 -1.13 -4.26 -14.46
CA PRO A 151 -0.14 -5.33 -14.26
C PRO A 151 1.14 -5.10 -15.06
N ALA A 152 1.03 -4.64 -16.29
CA ALA A 152 2.20 -4.35 -17.15
C ALA A 152 3.09 -3.22 -16.56
N TYR A 153 2.49 -2.20 -15.95
CA TYR A 153 3.25 -1.16 -15.26
C TYR A 153 3.93 -1.72 -14.00
N MET A 154 3.21 -2.51 -13.20
CA MET A 154 3.75 -3.15 -12.00
C MET A 154 4.95 -4.05 -12.35
N GLU A 155 4.83 -4.88 -13.40
CA GLU A 155 5.93 -5.71 -13.89
C GLU A 155 7.17 -4.90 -14.30
N ASN A 156 6.98 -3.74 -14.94
CA ASN A 156 8.09 -2.86 -15.31
C ASN A 156 8.78 -2.26 -14.08
N VAL A 157 8.01 -1.85 -13.06
CA VAL A 157 8.58 -1.38 -11.79
C VAL A 157 9.32 -2.52 -11.08
N ALA A 158 8.78 -3.73 -11.08
CA ALA A 158 9.44 -4.88 -10.48
C ALA A 158 10.78 -5.22 -11.15
N LYS A 159 10.84 -5.18 -12.49
CA LYS A 159 12.10 -5.34 -13.23
C LYS A 159 13.12 -4.26 -12.87
N LEU A 160 12.67 -3.02 -12.70
CA LEU A 160 13.52 -1.91 -12.25
C LEU A 160 14.01 -2.15 -10.82
N ALA A 161 13.12 -2.46 -9.90
CA ALA A 161 13.43 -2.73 -8.51
C ALA A 161 14.45 -3.89 -8.37
N ALA A 162 14.25 -4.96 -9.12
CA ALA A 162 15.16 -6.12 -9.14
C ALA A 162 16.58 -5.75 -9.60
N ARG A 163 16.72 -4.91 -10.64
CA ARG A 163 18.04 -4.44 -11.12
C ARG A 163 18.83 -3.71 -10.04
N HIS A 164 18.13 -3.01 -9.15
CA HIS A 164 18.72 -2.21 -8.08
C HIS A 164 18.67 -2.88 -6.71
N SER A 165 18.16 -4.12 -6.63
CA SER A 165 17.93 -4.82 -5.37
C SER A 165 17.05 -4.03 -4.39
N LEU A 166 16.05 -3.33 -4.91
CA LEU A 166 15.04 -2.61 -4.13
C LEU A 166 13.84 -3.52 -3.88
N LYS A 167 13.13 -3.22 -2.80
CA LYS A 167 11.81 -3.80 -2.52
C LYS A 167 10.70 -2.88 -3.05
N ILE A 168 9.48 -3.43 -3.14
CA ILE A 168 8.29 -2.67 -3.51
C ILE A 168 7.28 -2.78 -2.37
N HIS A 169 6.70 -1.65 -1.98
CA HIS A 169 5.51 -1.56 -1.15
C HIS A 169 4.36 -1.03 -1.99
N LEU A 170 3.24 -1.75 -2.00
CA LEU A 170 2.02 -1.32 -2.66
C LEU A 170 0.97 -0.97 -1.62
N ASP A 171 0.63 0.32 -1.50
CA ASP A 171 -0.58 0.73 -0.81
C ASP A 171 -1.80 0.31 -1.65
N GLY A 172 -2.36 -0.81 -1.27
CA GLY A 172 -3.49 -1.43 -1.94
C GLY A 172 -4.84 -1.09 -1.30
N ALA A 173 -5.01 0.09 -0.70
CA ALA A 173 -6.25 0.48 -0.01
C ALA A 173 -7.50 0.28 -0.88
N ARG A 174 -7.37 0.38 -2.20
CA ARG A 174 -8.45 0.18 -3.18
C ARG A 174 -8.10 -0.86 -4.25
N ILE A 175 -7.28 -1.85 -3.92
CA ILE A 175 -6.77 -2.83 -4.89
C ILE A 175 -7.89 -3.66 -5.54
N PHE A 176 -8.97 -3.94 -4.81
CA PHE A 176 -10.12 -4.66 -5.38
C PHE A 176 -10.91 -3.81 -6.37
N ASN A 177 -10.93 -2.48 -6.20
CA ASN A 177 -11.49 -1.56 -7.19
C ASN A 177 -10.63 -1.56 -8.45
N ALA A 178 -9.30 -1.56 -8.31
CA ALA A 178 -8.36 -1.69 -9.43
C ALA A 178 -8.58 -3.00 -10.18
N ALA A 179 -8.68 -4.12 -9.49
CA ALA A 179 -8.91 -5.45 -10.06
C ALA A 179 -10.20 -5.49 -10.90
N ILE A 180 -11.31 -4.94 -10.37
CA ILE A 180 -12.59 -4.85 -11.09
C ILE A 180 -12.46 -3.98 -12.33
N ALA A 181 -11.85 -2.79 -12.22
CA ALA A 181 -11.69 -1.86 -13.32
C ALA A 181 -10.84 -2.44 -14.47
N LEU A 182 -9.80 -3.18 -14.12
CA LEU A 182 -8.87 -3.81 -15.06
C LEU A 182 -9.32 -5.21 -15.52
N LYS A 183 -10.41 -5.75 -14.93
CA LYS A 183 -10.89 -7.13 -15.16
C LYS A 183 -9.81 -8.18 -14.93
N THR A 184 -9.04 -8.02 -13.86
CA THR A 184 -7.96 -8.91 -13.42
C THR A 184 -8.18 -9.35 -11.97
N ASP A 185 -7.33 -10.23 -11.45
CA ASP A 185 -7.33 -10.62 -10.04
C ASP A 185 -6.46 -9.65 -9.24
N GLY A 186 -6.86 -9.34 -7.99
CA GLY A 186 -6.05 -8.54 -7.07
C GLY A 186 -4.66 -9.15 -6.84
N ARG A 187 -4.56 -10.47 -6.91
CA ARG A 187 -3.31 -11.21 -6.84
C ARG A 187 -2.32 -10.80 -7.94
N GLU A 188 -2.79 -10.65 -9.19
CA GLU A 188 -1.95 -10.24 -10.31
C GLU A 188 -1.37 -8.83 -10.12
N LEU A 189 -2.11 -7.95 -9.42
CA LEU A 189 -1.67 -6.59 -9.11
C LEU A 189 -0.67 -6.53 -7.94
N ALA A 190 -0.60 -7.56 -7.12
CA ALA A 190 0.25 -7.65 -5.93
C ALA A 190 1.32 -8.75 -6.04
N GLN A 191 1.51 -9.33 -7.21
CA GLN A 191 2.34 -10.51 -7.43
C GLN A 191 3.84 -10.22 -7.31
N GLU A 192 4.28 -8.96 -7.53
CA GLU A 192 5.66 -8.51 -7.60
C GLU A 192 6.25 -8.08 -6.24
#